data_0052376f4bdfb171ed0d4d2cc7934ba3
#
_entry.id   0052376f4bdfb171ed0d4d2cc7934ba3
#
_cell.length_a   1.000
_cell.length_b   1.000
_cell.length_c   1.000
_cell.angle_alpha   90.00
_cell.angle_beta   90.00
_cell.angle_gamma   90.00
#
_symmetry.space_group_name_H-M   'P 1'
#
loop_
_entity.id
_entity.type
_entity.pdbx_description
1 polymer ?
#
loop_
_entity_poly.entity_id
_entity_poly.type
_entity_poly.pdbx_seq_one_letter_code
_entity_poly.pdbx_strand_id
1 'polypeptide(L)'
;KKEQEANNIFTCACLMIFIAGIVMGIILYAAAPFLMRAMGAGGDFADFAVQYLRVYAICSPVTTIVFAMDNFLKICGKINTSMFLNIFMSVLSMGLEFLFLAVLKWGIWAAALATCIGMLTSALLALVPFLRGGLQLKFCRPRFSVAMIKRIIACGSPNFLNNIAGRITSIIMNFILVRVGGETAVSVYGILM
;
A
#
# COMPACT_ATOMS: atom_id res chain seq x y z
N LYS A 1 22.51 -21.18 -12.13
CA LYS A 1 21.33 -21.84 -11.54
C LYS A 1 20.70 -20.98 -10.42
N LYS A 2 21.50 -20.46 -9.46
CA LYS A 2 20.97 -19.64 -8.34
C LYS A 2 20.35 -18.31 -8.79
N GLU A 3 20.92 -17.65 -9.79
CA GLU A 3 20.38 -16.39 -10.34
C GLU A 3 19.05 -16.61 -11.08
N GLN A 4 18.91 -17.70 -11.82
CA GLN A 4 17.65 -18.05 -12.49
C GLN A 4 16.55 -18.39 -11.49
N GLU A 5 16.90 -19.04 -10.39
CA GLU A 5 15.97 -19.33 -9.31
C GLU A 5 15.53 -18.04 -8.60
N ALA A 6 16.45 -17.12 -8.32
CA ALA A 6 16.16 -15.81 -7.72
C ALA A 6 15.24 -14.97 -8.62
N ASN A 7 15.50 -14.92 -9.92
CA ASN A 7 14.67 -14.21 -10.89
C ASN A 7 13.25 -14.81 -10.99
N ASN A 8 13.15 -16.15 -10.94
CA ASN A 8 11.86 -16.82 -10.94
C ASN A 8 11.05 -16.53 -9.65
N ILE A 9 11.72 -16.59 -8.48
CA ILE A 9 11.07 -16.25 -7.20
C ILE A 9 10.61 -14.80 -7.21
N PHE A 10 11.44 -13.86 -7.69
CA PHE A 10 11.09 -12.45 -7.83
C PHE A 10 9.85 -12.23 -8.69
N THR A 11 9.83 -12.80 -9.91
CA THR A 11 8.70 -12.65 -10.83
C THR A 11 7.43 -13.27 -10.27
N CYS A 12 7.52 -14.46 -9.67
CA CYS A 12 6.37 -15.11 -9.05
C CYS A 12 5.87 -14.35 -7.83
N ALA A 13 6.76 -13.78 -7.01
CA ALA A 13 6.38 -12.96 -5.87
C ALA A 13 5.66 -11.68 -6.32
N CYS A 14 6.15 -10.98 -7.34
CA CYS A 14 5.48 -9.81 -7.92
C CYS A 14 4.07 -10.15 -8.42
N LEU A 15 3.92 -11.30 -9.09
CA LEU A 15 2.63 -11.74 -9.61
C LEU A 15 1.66 -12.11 -8.49
N MET A 16 2.13 -12.80 -7.45
CA MET A 16 1.32 -13.10 -6.26
C MET A 16 0.88 -11.83 -5.54
N ILE A 17 1.76 -10.85 -5.38
CA ILE A 17 1.46 -9.57 -4.75
C ILE A 17 0.41 -8.79 -5.58
N PHE A 18 0.54 -8.80 -6.91
CA PHE A 18 -0.43 -8.16 -7.79
C PHE A 18 -1.82 -8.79 -7.69
N ILE A 19 -1.89 -10.11 -7.74
CA ILE A 19 -3.15 -10.84 -7.57
C ILE A 19 -3.76 -10.58 -6.19
N ALA A 20 -2.94 -10.62 -5.13
CA ALA A 20 -3.39 -10.31 -3.77
C ALA A 20 -3.91 -8.86 -3.67
N GLY A 21 -3.25 -7.90 -4.34
CA GLY A 21 -3.69 -6.51 -4.44
C GLY A 21 -5.06 -6.37 -5.11
N ILE A 22 -5.31 -7.12 -6.20
CA ILE A 22 -6.61 -7.15 -6.87
C ILE A 22 -7.68 -7.71 -5.93
N VAL A 23 -7.42 -8.86 -5.31
CA VAL A 23 -8.36 -9.51 -4.39
C VAL A 23 -8.71 -8.59 -3.22
N MET A 24 -7.70 -7.98 -2.60
CA MET A 24 -7.90 -7.03 -1.50
C MET A 24 -8.64 -5.76 -1.96
N GLY A 25 -8.36 -5.28 -3.17
CA GLY A 25 -9.08 -4.16 -3.78
C GLY A 25 -10.56 -4.47 -3.95
N ILE A 26 -10.91 -5.64 -4.48
CA ILE A 26 -12.31 -6.07 -4.64
C ILE A 26 -13.00 -6.19 -3.28
N ILE A 27 -12.34 -6.80 -2.29
CA ILE A 27 -12.88 -6.93 -0.93
C ILE A 27 -13.12 -5.56 -0.31
N LEU A 28 -12.15 -4.65 -0.40
CA LEU A 28 -12.26 -3.30 0.16
C LEU A 28 -13.36 -2.49 -0.54
N TYR A 29 -13.48 -2.61 -1.86
CA TYR A 29 -14.52 -1.93 -2.64
C TYR A 29 -15.93 -2.39 -2.22
N ALA A 30 -16.12 -3.69 -2.05
CA ALA A 30 -17.39 -4.26 -1.61
C ALA A 30 -17.68 -3.98 -0.13
N ALA A 31 -16.66 -4.02 0.72
CA ALA A 31 -16.79 -3.80 2.16
C ALA A 31 -16.89 -2.31 2.56
N ALA A 32 -16.53 -1.37 1.69
CA ALA A 32 -16.49 0.06 2.00
C ALA A 32 -17.80 0.59 2.65
N PRO A 33 -19.01 0.34 2.12
CA PRO A 33 -20.24 0.83 2.74
C PRO A 33 -20.54 0.17 4.08
N PHE A 34 -20.19 -1.11 4.22
CA PHE A 34 -20.36 -1.84 5.48
C PHE A 34 -19.44 -1.31 6.57
N LEU A 35 -18.15 -1.06 6.22
CA LEU A 35 -17.18 -0.51 7.16
C LEU A 35 -17.59 0.86 7.69
N MET A 36 -18.09 1.75 6.83
CA MET A 36 -18.51 3.08 7.25
C MET A 36 -19.73 3.01 8.18
N ARG A 37 -20.69 2.13 7.90
CA ARG A 37 -21.85 1.89 8.79
C ARG A 37 -21.42 1.31 10.14
N ALA A 38 -20.49 0.34 10.14
CA ALA A 38 -19.97 -0.27 11.36
C ALA A 38 -19.19 0.72 12.24
N MET A 39 -18.56 1.73 11.65
CA MET A 39 -17.88 2.82 12.36
C MET A 39 -18.85 3.90 12.88
N GLY A 40 -20.16 3.77 12.65
CA GLY A 40 -21.15 4.76 13.08
C GLY A 40 -21.13 6.06 12.27
N ALA A 41 -20.44 6.10 11.14
CA ALA A 41 -20.44 7.26 10.25
C ALA A 41 -21.82 7.38 9.60
N GLY A 42 -22.46 8.55 9.72
CA GLY A 42 -23.77 8.85 9.15
C GLY A 42 -23.75 10.12 8.30
N GLY A 43 -24.78 10.29 7.46
CA GLY A 43 -24.95 11.46 6.62
C GLY A 43 -23.90 11.58 5.50
N ASP A 44 -23.73 12.80 5.01
CA ASP A 44 -22.86 13.14 3.88
C ASP A 44 -21.40 12.72 4.08
N PHE A 45 -20.94 12.71 5.34
CA PHE A 45 -19.57 12.28 5.66
C PHE A 45 -19.31 10.81 5.31
N ALA A 46 -20.28 9.93 5.56
CA ALA A 46 -20.17 8.51 5.22
C ALA A 46 -20.08 8.30 3.71
N ASP A 47 -20.85 9.06 2.93
CA ASP A 47 -20.85 8.96 1.48
C ASP A 47 -19.52 9.44 0.87
N PHE A 48 -18.96 10.51 1.38
CA PHE A 48 -17.61 10.97 0.96
C PHE A 48 -16.52 9.96 1.33
N ALA A 49 -16.58 9.38 2.52
CA ALA A 49 -15.62 8.36 2.95
C ALA A 49 -15.73 7.08 2.10
N VAL A 50 -16.93 6.65 1.73
CA VAL A 50 -17.15 5.51 0.84
C VAL A 50 -16.59 5.79 -0.56
N GLN A 51 -16.79 6.99 -1.10
CA GLN A 51 -16.23 7.38 -2.40
C GLN A 51 -14.70 7.35 -2.36
N TYR A 52 -14.09 7.93 -1.33
CA TYR A 52 -12.64 7.90 -1.12
C TYR A 52 -12.09 6.46 -1.07
N LEU A 53 -12.70 5.60 -0.26
CA LEU A 53 -12.31 4.20 -0.11
C LEU A 53 -12.45 3.41 -1.40
N ARG A 54 -13.48 3.66 -2.20
CA ARG A 54 -13.67 2.99 -3.49
C ARG A 54 -12.60 3.35 -4.51
N VAL A 55 -12.26 4.64 -4.60
CA VAL A 55 -11.16 5.08 -5.47
C VAL A 55 -9.85 4.45 -5.04
N TYR A 56 -9.56 4.45 -3.72
CA TYR A 56 -8.36 3.82 -3.18
C TYR A 56 -8.33 2.31 -3.39
N ALA A 57 -9.47 1.63 -3.29
CA ALA A 57 -9.61 0.20 -3.55
C ALA A 57 -9.26 -0.18 -5.00
N ILE A 58 -9.66 0.64 -5.97
CA ILE A 58 -9.31 0.44 -7.39
C ILE A 58 -7.78 0.56 -7.58
N CYS A 59 -7.13 1.45 -6.86
CA CYS A 59 -5.68 1.65 -6.91
C CYS A 59 -4.88 0.64 -6.08
N SER A 60 -5.54 -0.22 -5.29
CA SER A 60 -4.89 -1.20 -4.41
C SER A 60 -3.84 -2.08 -5.12
N PRO A 61 -4.04 -2.61 -6.34
CA PRO A 61 -3.01 -3.40 -7.02
C PRO A 61 -1.75 -2.60 -7.33
N VAL A 62 -1.91 -1.31 -7.67
CA VAL A 62 -0.77 -0.42 -7.94
C VAL A 62 -0.01 -0.14 -6.65
N THR A 63 -0.73 0.16 -5.57
CA THR A 63 -0.16 0.41 -4.25
C THR A 63 0.68 -0.76 -3.76
N THR A 64 0.17 -1.98 -3.86
CA THR A 64 0.90 -3.18 -3.41
C THR A 64 2.16 -3.42 -4.23
N ILE A 65 2.14 -3.14 -5.54
CA ILE A 65 3.33 -3.25 -6.39
C ILE A 65 4.36 -2.18 -6.05
N VAL A 66 3.97 -0.93 -5.81
CA VAL A 66 4.91 0.14 -5.42
C VAL A 66 5.70 -0.27 -4.18
N PHE A 67 5.01 -0.73 -3.13
CA PHE A 67 5.68 -1.20 -1.91
C PHE A 67 6.57 -2.41 -2.14
N ALA A 68 6.18 -3.34 -3.00
CA ALA A 68 7.00 -4.48 -3.35
C ALA A 68 8.27 -4.05 -4.09
N MET A 69 8.16 -3.18 -5.11
CA MET A 69 9.29 -2.67 -5.88
C MET A 69 10.25 -1.85 -5.01
N ASP A 70 9.74 -1.05 -4.08
CA ASP A 70 10.55 -0.32 -3.11
C ASP A 70 11.41 -1.26 -2.27
N ASN A 71 10.82 -2.34 -1.74
CA ASN A 71 11.56 -3.35 -0.99
C ASN A 71 12.58 -4.10 -1.86
N PHE A 72 12.23 -4.45 -3.08
CA PHE A 72 13.17 -5.10 -4.01
C PHE A 72 14.34 -4.19 -4.41
N LEU A 73 14.11 -2.89 -4.58
CA LEU A 73 15.19 -1.92 -4.81
C LEU A 73 16.16 -1.87 -3.62
N LYS A 74 15.65 -1.88 -2.40
CA LYS A 74 16.47 -1.94 -1.17
C LYS A 74 17.30 -3.22 -1.12
N ILE A 75 16.71 -4.38 -1.43
CA ILE A 75 17.40 -5.67 -1.47
C ILE A 75 18.49 -5.68 -2.55
N CYS A 76 18.26 -5.03 -3.69
CA CYS A 76 19.26 -4.88 -4.77
C CYS A 76 20.35 -3.84 -4.46
N GLY A 77 20.39 -3.27 -3.25
CA GLY A 77 21.37 -2.27 -2.84
C GLY A 77 21.14 -0.86 -3.40
N LYS A 78 20.00 -0.61 -4.07
CA LYS A 78 19.63 0.69 -4.61
C LYS A 78 18.81 1.52 -3.62
N ILE A 79 19.28 1.61 -2.37
CA ILE A 79 18.61 2.29 -1.27
C ILE A 79 18.37 3.77 -1.60
N ASN A 80 19.37 4.46 -2.14
CA ASN A 80 19.24 5.87 -2.51
C ASN A 80 18.17 6.11 -3.59
N THR A 81 18.05 5.19 -4.55
CA THR A 81 16.99 5.24 -5.57
C THR A 81 15.62 5.06 -4.94
N SER A 82 15.47 4.10 -4.02
CA SER A 82 14.24 3.87 -3.26
C SER A 82 13.85 5.11 -2.45
N MET A 83 14.79 5.70 -1.72
CA MET A 83 14.54 6.94 -0.95
C MET A 83 14.11 8.10 -1.84
N PHE A 84 14.82 8.31 -2.96
CA PHE A 84 14.47 9.36 -3.92
C PHE A 84 13.06 9.18 -4.49
N LEU A 85 12.69 7.94 -4.86
CA LEU A 85 11.35 7.63 -5.36
C LEU A 85 10.27 7.89 -4.30
N ASN A 86 10.52 7.55 -3.03
CA ASN A 86 9.59 7.82 -1.94
C ASN A 86 9.39 9.32 -1.70
N ILE A 87 10.48 10.10 -1.70
CA ILE A 87 10.40 11.57 -1.58
C ILE A 87 9.65 12.14 -2.78
N PHE A 88 10.00 11.73 -3.99
CA PHE A 88 9.34 12.18 -5.22
C PHE A 88 7.83 11.87 -5.20
N MET A 89 7.45 10.64 -4.80
CA MET A 89 6.04 10.24 -4.65
C MET A 89 5.31 11.13 -3.65
N SER A 90 5.91 11.41 -2.50
CA SER A 90 5.30 12.25 -1.46
C SER A 90 5.10 13.69 -1.92
N VAL A 91 6.11 14.28 -2.54
CA VAL A 91 6.03 15.65 -3.07
C VAL A 91 5.01 15.75 -4.20
N LEU A 92 5.00 14.77 -5.12
CA LEU A 92 4.05 14.73 -6.22
C LEU A 92 2.61 14.56 -5.72
N SER A 93 2.38 13.63 -4.79
CA SER A 93 1.05 13.42 -4.20
C SER A 93 0.55 14.67 -3.48
N MET A 94 1.39 15.30 -2.66
CA MET A 94 1.04 16.54 -1.96
C MET A 94 0.73 17.69 -2.93
N GLY A 95 1.52 17.84 -4.00
CA GLY A 95 1.29 18.85 -5.03
C GLY A 95 -0.03 18.63 -5.78
N LEU A 96 -0.33 17.37 -6.13
CA LEU A 96 -1.59 17.00 -6.79
C LEU A 96 -2.80 17.15 -5.86
N GLU A 97 -2.67 16.78 -4.58
CA GLU A 97 -3.72 16.98 -3.58
C GLU A 97 -4.04 18.46 -3.41
N PHE A 98 -3.01 19.31 -3.29
CA PHE A 98 -3.20 20.76 -3.22
C PHE A 98 -3.89 21.29 -4.49
N LEU A 99 -3.45 20.87 -5.67
CA LEU A 99 -4.04 21.28 -6.94
C LEU A 99 -5.52 20.87 -7.03
N PHE A 100 -5.84 19.63 -6.71
CA PHE A 100 -7.19 19.10 -6.86
C PHE A 100 -8.16 19.63 -5.80
N LEU A 101 -7.70 19.81 -4.57
CA LEU A 101 -8.55 20.27 -3.46
C LEU A 101 -8.64 21.79 -3.42
N ALA A 102 -7.51 22.52 -3.52
CA ALA A 102 -7.47 23.96 -3.34
C ALA A 102 -7.83 24.72 -4.63
N VAL A 103 -7.32 24.27 -5.80
CA VAL A 103 -7.51 24.99 -7.07
C VAL A 103 -8.77 24.49 -7.79
N LEU A 104 -8.89 23.17 -8.00
CA LEU A 104 -9.98 22.58 -8.79
C LEU A 104 -11.25 22.33 -7.97
N LYS A 105 -11.15 22.28 -6.64
CA LYS A 105 -12.29 22.03 -5.71
C LYS A 105 -13.12 20.81 -6.05
N TRP A 106 -12.48 19.74 -6.52
CA TRP A 106 -13.16 18.52 -7.00
C TRP A 106 -13.74 17.64 -5.88
N GLY A 107 -13.52 18.02 -4.60
CA GLY A 107 -14.01 17.23 -3.46
C GLY A 107 -13.05 16.15 -2.97
N ILE A 108 -13.48 15.42 -1.94
CA ILE A 108 -12.62 14.49 -1.17
C ILE A 108 -12.12 13.30 -2.02
N TRP A 109 -12.90 12.81 -2.98
CA TRP A 109 -12.50 11.72 -3.85
C TRP A 109 -11.27 12.07 -4.71
N ALA A 110 -11.06 13.35 -4.99
CA ALA A 110 -9.92 13.83 -5.74
C ALA A 110 -8.60 13.70 -4.97
N ALA A 111 -8.63 13.75 -3.64
CA ALA A 111 -7.45 13.45 -2.81
C ALA A 111 -7.01 11.98 -3.00
N ALA A 112 -7.96 11.03 -3.03
CA ALA A 112 -7.63 9.64 -3.33
C ALA A 112 -7.04 9.48 -4.73
N LEU A 113 -7.58 10.18 -5.73
CA LEU A 113 -7.03 10.19 -7.10
C LEU A 113 -5.61 10.76 -7.16
N ALA A 114 -5.34 11.85 -6.44
CA ALA A 114 -4.01 12.46 -6.40
C ALA A 114 -2.97 11.46 -5.85
N THR A 115 -3.30 10.82 -4.74
CA THR A 115 -2.46 9.76 -4.16
C THR A 115 -2.27 8.60 -5.14
N CYS A 116 -3.33 8.14 -5.81
CA CYS A 116 -3.27 7.07 -6.81
C CYS A 116 -2.38 7.42 -7.99
N ILE A 117 -2.46 8.64 -8.51
CA ILE A 117 -1.60 9.13 -9.60
C ILE A 117 -0.14 9.18 -9.14
N GLY A 118 0.12 9.69 -7.93
CA GLY A 118 1.45 9.69 -7.34
C GLY A 118 2.04 8.27 -7.23
N MET A 119 1.25 7.31 -6.73
CA MET A 119 1.65 5.90 -6.64
C MET A 119 1.87 5.27 -8.01
N LEU A 120 0.99 5.51 -8.99
CA LEU A 120 1.14 4.99 -10.34
C LEU A 120 2.44 5.51 -11.00
N THR A 121 2.69 6.80 -10.88
CA THR A 121 3.91 7.42 -11.40
C THR A 121 5.16 6.82 -10.72
N SER A 122 5.12 6.65 -9.40
CA SER A 122 6.20 6.03 -8.65
C SER A 122 6.41 4.56 -9.05
N ALA A 123 5.32 3.80 -9.28
CA ALA A 123 5.40 2.42 -9.78
C ALA A 123 6.12 2.34 -11.12
N LEU A 124 5.73 3.21 -12.06
CA LEU A 124 6.35 3.26 -13.39
C LEU A 124 7.83 3.61 -13.31
N LEU A 125 8.19 4.60 -12.49
CA LEU A 125 9.58 4.99 -12.28
C LEU A 125 10.39 3.89 -11.57
N ALA A 126 9.80 3.21 -10.59
CA ALA A 126 10.44 2.09 -9.91
C ALA A 126 10.69 0.88 -10.82
N LEU A 127 9.85 0.67 -11.83
CA LEU A 127 10.03 -0.38 -12.82
C LEU A 127 11.22 -0.13 -13.77
N VAL A 128 11.56 1.13 -14.05
CA VAL A 128 12.61 1.49 -15.01
C VAL A 128 13.96 0.82 -14.71
N PRO A 129 14.50 0.80 -13.48
CA PRO A 129 15.76 0.12 -13.18
C PRO A 129 15.71 -1.39 -13.46
N PHE A 130 14.54 -2.03 -13.22
CA PHE A 130 14.34 -3.47 -13.46
C PHE A 130 14.28 -3.79 -14.96
N LEU A 131 13.67 -2.92 -15.77
CA LEU A 131 13.56 -3.08 -17.21
C LEU A 131 14.88 -2.78 -17.93
N ARG A 132 15.64 -1.79 -17.47
CA ARG A 132 16.95 -1.42 -18.03
C ARG A 132 18.07 -2.43 -17.72
N GLY A 133 17.79 -3.46 -16.91
CA GLY A 133 18.74 -4.54 -16.66
C GLY A 133 19.93 -4.17 -15.77
N GLY A 134 19.91 -3.01 -15.10
CA GLY A 134 20.97 -2.56 -14.19
C GLY A 134 20.91 -3.21 -12.79
N LEU A 135 19.99 -4.14 -12.56
CA LEU A 135 19.78 -4.83 -11.29
C LEU A 135 20.09 -6.32 -11.40
N GLN A 136 20.41 -6.92 -10.27
CA GLN A 136 20.66 -8.36 -10.17
C GLN A 136 19.38 -9.18 -10.44
N LEU A 137 18.19 -8.60 -10.17
CA LEU A 137 16.90 -9.24 -10.39
C LEU A 137 16.34 -8.79 -11.74
N LYS A 138 15.94 -9.79 -12.56
CA LYS A 138 15.32 -9.57 -13.87
C LYS A 138 14.00 -10.32 -13.97
N PHE A 139 13.06 -9.75 -14.69
CA PHE A 139 11.81 -10.45 -14.99
C PHE A 139 12.09 -11.65 -15.89
N CYS A 140 11.57 -12.80 -15.52
CA CYS A 140 11.64 -14.04 -16.29
C CYS A 140 10.25 -14.67 -16.42
N ARG A 141 10.12 -15.70 -17.26
CA ARG A 141 8.84 -16.45 -17.34
C ARG A 141 8.56 -17.14 -16.01
N PRO A 142 7.42 -16.84 -15.36
CA PRO A 142 7.10 -17.38 -14.04
C PRO A 142 6.88 -18.91 -14.15
N ARG A 143 7.59 -19.66 -13.32
CA ARG A 143 7.39 -21.09 -13.14
C ARG A 143 6.93 -21.31 -11.71
N PHE A 144 5.63 -21.49 -11.52
CA PHE A 144 5.07 -21.73 -10.20
C PHE A 144 5.36 -23.17 -9.75
N SER A 145 5.84 -23.28 -8.51
CA SER A 145 5.97 -24.54 -7.79
C SER A 145 5.33 -24.40 -6.40
N VAL A 146 4.60 -25.40 -5.96
CA VAL A 146 3.97 -25.42 -4.64
C VAL A 146 5.00 -25.23 -3.53
N ALA A 147 6.19 -25.82 -3.69
CA ALA A 147 7.30 -25.67 -2.74
C ALA A 147 7.80 -24.20 -2.66
N MET A 148 7.85 -23.52 -3.80
CA MET A 148 8.25 -22.10 -3.87
C MET A 148 7.20 -21.19 -3.24
N ILE A 149 5.92 -21.43 -3.51
CA ILE A 149 4.83 -20.65 -2.90
C ILE A 149 4.85 -20.81 -1.38
N LYS A 150 4.97 -22.05 -0.86
CA LYS A 150 5.12 -22.29 0.58
C LYS A 150 6.32 -21.56 1.17
N ARG A 151 7.45 -21.51 0.48
CA ARG A 151 8.65 -20.81 0.93
C ARG A 151 8.44 -19.29 0.99
N ILE A 152 7.80 -18.70 -0.03
CA ILE A 152 7.46 -17.27 -0.06
C ILE A 152 6.54 -16.93 1.13
N ILE A 153 5.48 -17.71 1.34
CA ILE A 153 4.54 -17.52 2.45
C ILE A 153 5.23 -17.67 3.80
N ALA A 154 6.05 -18.70 3.97
CA ALA A 154 6.77 -18.94 5.22
C ALA A 154 7.74 -17.80 5.55
N CYS A 155 8.44 -17.25 4.55
CA CYS A 155 9.33 -16.10 4.75
C CYS A 155 8.56 -14.80 5.06
N GLY A 156 7.34 -14.65 4.54
CA GLY A 156 6.50 -13.48 4.79
C GLY A 156 5.71 -13.53 6.10
N SER A 157 5.43 -14.74 6.62
CA SER A 157 4.60 -14.94 7.81
C SER A 157 5.06 -14.18 9.06
N PRO A 158 6.34 -14.13 9.43
CA PRO A 158 6.77 -13.41 10.63
C PRO A 158 6.49 -11.91 10.54
N ASN A 159 6.74 -11.30 9.37
CA ASN A 159 6.47 -9.89 9.14
C ASN A 159 4.97 -9.59 9.12
N PHE A 160 4.18 -10.47 8.54
CA PHE A 160 2.72 -10.39 8.55
C PHE A 160 2.15 -10.44 9.98
N LEU A 161 2.59 -11.39 10.79
CA LEU A 161 2.17 -11.52 12.19
C LEU A 161 2.59 -10.30 13.02
N ASN A 162 3.80 -9.78 12.82
CA ASN A 162 4.27 -8.58 13.49
C ASN A 162 3.41 -7.35 13.15
N ASN A 163 3.07 -7.17 11.88
CA ASN A 163 2.17 -6.09 11.45
C ASN A 163 0.76 -6.24 12.04
N ILE A 164 0.20 -7.44 12.06
CA ILE A 164 -1.11 -7.69 12.69
C ILE A 164 -1.06 -7.40 14.19
N ALA A 165 -0.04 -7.90 14.89
CA ALA A 165 0.12 -7.63 16.32
C ALA A 165 0.17 -6.12 16.62
N GLY A 166 0.93 -5.35 15.83
CA GLY A 166 0.98 -3.90 15.93
C GLY A 166 -0.39 -3.24 15.75
N ARG A 167 -1.15 -3.68 14.75
CA ARG A 167 -2.52 -3.15 14.51
C ARG A 167 -3.49 -3.50 15.63
N ILE A 168 -3.46 -4.74 16.12
CA ILE A 168 -4.29 -5.16 17.26
C ILE A 168 -3.93 -4.32 18.49
N THR A 169 -2.64 -4.12 18.78
CA THR A 169 -2.19 -3.27 19.89
C THR A 169 -2.73 -1.85 19.75
N SER A 170 -2.65 -1.26 18.56
CA SER A 170 -3.18 0.09 18.31
C SER A 170 -4.70 0.18 18.54
N ILE A 171 -5.46 -0.84 18.11
CA ILE A 171 -6.91 -0.88 18.33
C ILE A 171 -7.24 -0.99 19.83
N ILE A 172 -6.54 -1.88 20.55
CA ILE A 172 -6.74 -2.06 21.99
C ILE A 172 -6.37 -0.77 22.75
N MET A 173 -5.25 -0.15 22.39
CA MET A 173 -4.81 1.11 22.99
C MET A 173 -5.82 2.23 22.76
N ASN A 174 -6.32 2.38 21.54
CA ASN A 174 -7.38 3.36 21.25
C ASN A 174 -8.64 3.10 22.09
N PHE A 175 -9.06 1.84 22.22
CA PHE A 175 -10.23 1.48 23.00
C PHE A 175 -10.04 1.80 24.50
N ILE A 176 -8.86 1.52 25.06
CA ILE A 176 -8.53 1.84 26.46
C ILE A 176 -8.49 3.37 26.65
N LEU A 177 -7.83 4.09 25.74
CA LEU A 177 -7.69 5.55 25.82
C LEU A 177 -9.04 6.27 25.75
N VAL A 178 -9.97 5.82 24.92
CA VAL A 178 -11.33 6.35 24.86
C VAL A 178 -12.02 6.19 26.22
N ARG A 179 -11.84 5.03 26.90
CA ARG A 179 -12.48 4.77 28.18
C ARG A 179 -11.87 5.51 29.37
N VAL A 180 -10.54 5.68 29.36
CA VAL A 180 -9.80 6.22 30.54
C VAL A 180 -9.54 7.72 30.41
N GLY A 181 -9.23 8.20 29.21
CA GLY A 181 -8.77 9.58 29.00
C GLY A 181 -9.64 10.41 28.04
N GLY A 182 -10.75 9.84 27.52
CA GLY A 182 -11.65 10.51 26.60
C GLY A 182 -11.00 10.86 25.25
N GLU A 183 -11.66 11.73 24.49
CA GLU A 183 -11.23 12.11 23.11
C GLU A 183 -9.87 12.80 23.07
N THR A 184 -9.50 13.53 24.12
CA THR A 184 -8.23 14.25 24.21
C THR A 184 -7.05 13.27 24.25
N ALA A 185 -7.17 12.18 25.00
CA ALA A 185 -6.09 11.16 25.09
C ALA A 185 -5.90 10.42 23.77
N VAL A 186 -6.98 10.16 23.04
CA VAL A 186 -6.93 9.54 21.71
C VAL A 186 -6.26 10.47 20.69
N SER A 187 -6.57 11.76 20.74
CA SER A 187 -5.94 12.76 19.85
C SER A 187 -4.44 12.89 20.09
N VAL A 188 -4.01 12.92 21.36
CA VAL A 188 -2.58 12.94 21.71
C VAL A 188 -1.87 11.66 21.26
N TYR A 189 -2.50 10.50 21.44
CA TYR A 189 -1.94 9.23 20.99
C TYR A 189 -1.82 9.16 19.46
N GLY A 190 -2.81 9.70 18.74
CA GLY A 190 -2.78 9.79 17.26
C GLY A 190 -1.68 10.67 16.70
N ILE A 191 -1.21 11.67 17.48
CA ILE A 191 -0.07 12.51 17.10
C ILE A 191 1.26 11.82 17.36
N LEU A 192 1.31 10.92 18.37
CA LEU A 192 2.53 10.19 18.76
C LEU A 192 2.83 8.94 17.91
N MET A 193 1.81 8.39 17.21
CA MET A 193 1.92 7.20 16.36
C MET A 193 2.12 7.57 14.87
#